data_57535c8a6c1bb56f646209d9b72e5c8d
#
_entry.id   57535c8a6c1bb56f646209d9b72e5c8d
#
_cell.length_a   1.000
_cell.length_b   1.000
_cell.length_c   1.000
_cell.angle_alpha   90.00
_cell.angle_beta   90.00
_cell.angle_gamma   90.00
#
_symmetry.space_group_name_H-M   'P 1'
#
loop_
_entity.id
_entity.type
_entity.pdbx_description
1 polymer ?
#
loop_
_entity_poly.entity_id
_entity_poly.type
_entity_poly.pdbx_seq_one_letter_code
_entity_poly.pdbx_strand_id
1 'polypeptide(L)'
;GAEILVQRNKEVQMAVNEFGAGRTVYISGLPYTFENSRMLYRSILWSAHDEADLHKWFSSNFNVEVHAYVKNGKYCVVNNTYEPQHTTVYKGDGSSFELDMAPNEIKWYEI
;
A
#
# COMPACT_ATOMS: atom_id res chain seq x y z
N GLY A 1 22.05 14.99 -1.69
CA GLY A 1 22.27 13.86 -0.81
C GLY A 1 21.00 13.12 -0.43
N ALA A 2 21.16 12.08 0.35
CA ALA A 2 20.05 11.27 0.80
C ALA A 2 19.22 11.99 1.87
N GLU A 3 17.91 11.81 1.83
CA GLU A 3 16.98 12.24 2.86
C GLU A 3 16.66 11.08 3.79
N ILE A 4 16.85 11.28 5.10
CA ILE A 4 16.56 10.27 6.11
C ILE A 4 15.08 10.37 6.49
N LEU A 5 14.33 9.28 6.29
CA LEU A 5 12.91 9.23 6.62
C LEU A 5 12.65 8.59 7.99
N VAL A 6 13.44 7.58 8.37
CA VAL A 6 13.31 6.90 9.66
C VAL A 6 14.70 6.67 10.25
N GLN A 7 14.90 7.13 11.50
CA GLN A 7 16.14 6.94 12.24
C GLN A 7 15.81 6.54 13.68
N ARG A 8 16.51 5.50 14.20
CA ARG A 8 16.38 5.05 15.57
C ARG A 8 17.76 4.80 16.17
N ASN A 9 18.04 5.36 17.35
CA ASN A 9 19.31 5.17 18.07
C ASN A 9 20.55 5.46 17.18
N LYS A 10 20.52 6.55 16.43
CA LYS A 10 21.58 6.95 15.48
C LYS A 10 21.75 6.00 14.26
N GLU A 11 20.91 4.98 14.16
CA GLU A 11 20.88 4.09 13.00
C GLU A 11 19.84 4.56 11.99
N VAL A 12 20.24 4.73 10.74
CA VAL A 12 19.34 5.06 9.64
C VAL A 12 18.59 3.79 9.24
N GLN A 13 17.28 3.78 9.42
CA GLN A 13 16.43 2.63 9.06
C GLN A 13 15.81 2.78 7.68
N MET A 14 15.53 4.00 7.25
CA MET A 14 14.99 4.27 5.91
C MET A 14 15.52 5.60 5.41
N ALA A 15 15.99 5.63 4.18
CA ALA A 15 16.43 6.84 3.49
C ALA A 15 16.09 6.77 2.02
N VAL A 16 15.89 7.93 1.41
CA VAL A 16 15.62 8.06 -0.03
C VAL A 16 16.62 9.01 -0.66
N ASN A 17 16.88 8.80 -1.94
CA ASN A 17 17.78 9.68 -2.70
C ASN A 17 17.33 9.77 -4.16
N GLU A 18 17.44 10.95 -4.72
CA GLU A 18 17.30 11.19 -6.15
C GLU A 18 18.70 11.39 -6.75
N PHE A 19 18.99 10.65 -7.81
CA PHE A 19 20.27 10.75 -8.52
C PHE A 19 20.01 10.77 -10.03
N GLY A 20 20.26 11.92 -10.66
CA GLY A 20 19.89 12.14 -12.05
C GLY A 20 18.38 11.95 -12.25
N ALA A 21 17.99 11.10 -13.18
CA ALA A 21 16.59 10.75 -13.41
C ALA A 21 16.10 9.57 -12.55
N GLY A 22 16.97 8.98 -11.73
CA GLY A 22 16.66 7.80 -10.93
C GLY A 22 16.37 8.12 -9.47
N ARG A 23 15.76 7.16 -8.79
CA ARG A 23 15.47 7.22 -7.37
C ARG A 23 15.89 5.93 -6.69
N THR A 24 16.37 6.05 -5.46
CA THR A 24 16.75 4.91 -4.64
C THR A 24 16.09 4.99 -3.27
N VAL A 25 15.80 3.82 -2.70
CA VAL A 25 15.29 3.68 -1.34
C VAL A 25 16.20 2.72 -0.60
N TYR A 26 16.67 3.14 0.57
CA TYR A 26 17.45 2.32 1.48
C TYR A 26 16.58 1.93 2.67
N ILE A 27 16.58 0.63 3.01
CA ILE A 27 15.90 0.09 4.19
C ILE A 27 16.87 -0.85 4.88
N SER A 28 17.22 -0.57 6.15
CA SER A 28 18.23 -1.35 6.89
C SER A 28 17.74 -2.70 7.36
N GLY A 29 16.44 -2.85 7.54
CA GLY A 29 15.81 -4.10 7.94
C GLY A 29 14.30 -3.90 7.95
N LEU A 30 13.57 -4.94 7.58
CA LEU A 30 12.12 -4.84 7.45
C LEU A 30 11.46 -6.12 7.95
N PRO A 31 11.15 -6.21 9.27
CA PRO A 31 10.35 -7.31 9.77
C PRO A 31 9.03 -7.42 9.02
N TYR A 32 8.57 -8.64 8.77
CA TYR A 32 7.31 -8.83 8.08
C TYR A 32 6.14 -8.41 8.99
N THR A 33 5.46 -7.33 8.57
CA THR A 33 4.19 -6.86 9.13
C THR A 33 3.35 -6.31 7.99
N PHE A 34 2.04 -6.17 8.18
CA PHE A 34 1.18 -5.56 7.16
C PHE A 34 1.58 -4.11 6.88
N GLU A 35 1.92 -3.36 7.92
CA GLU A 35 2.38 -1.98 7.80
C GLU A 35 3.69 -1.89 7.01
N ASN A 36 4.67 -2.74 7.34
CA ASN A 36 5.96 -2.76 6.64
C ASN A 36 5.82 -3.21 5.19
N SER A 37 4.94 -4.16 4.90
CA SER A 37 4.65 -4.59 3.53
C SER A 37 4.08 -3.45 2.69
N ARG A 38 3.19 -2.65 3.28
CA ARG A 38 2.64 -1.47 2.60
C ARG A 38 3.72 -0.41 2.37
N MET A 39 4.59 -0.18 3.34
CA MET A 39 5.71 0.75 3.20
C MET A 39 6.66 0.31 2.09
N LEU A 40 6.98 -0.97 2.01
CA LEU A 40 7.80 -1.53 0.94
C LEU A 40 7.15 -1.32 -0.43
N TYR A 41 5.86 -1.60 -0.56
CA TYR A 41 5.12 -1.40 -1.80
C TYR A 41 5.14 0.08 -2.25
N ARG A 42 4.91 1.00 -1.32
CA ARG A 42 4.98 2.44 -1.61
C ARG A 42 6.38 2.88 -2.02
N SER A 43 7.42 2.31 -1.42
CA SER A 43 8.81 2.58 -1.78
C SER A 43 9.11 2.16 -3.22
N ILE A 44 8.59 1.02 -3.65
CA ILE A 44 8.72 0.53 -5.03
C ILE A 44 8.04 1.50 -6.00
N LEU A 45 6.81 1.92 -5.73
CA LEU A 45 6.09 2.85 -6.59
C LEU A 45 6.81 4.20 -6.68
N TRP A 46 7.29 4.72 -5.57
CA TRP A 46 8.01 5.98 -5.57
C TRP A 46 9.32 5.90 -6.39
N SER A 47 10.09 4.84 -6.20
CA SER A 47 11.35 4.66 -6.93
C SER A 47 11.13 4.46 -8.44
N ALA A 48 9.98 3.94 -8.82
CA ALA A 48 9.57 3.77 -10.22
C ALA A 48 8.93 5.01 -10.84
N HIS A 49 8.83 6.12 -10.13
CA HIS A 49 8.13 7.34 -10.55
C HIS A 49 6.61 7.15 -10.75
N ASP A 50 6.01 6.25 -9.98
CA ASP A 50 4.58 5.94 -10.06
C ASP A 50 3.81 6.49 -8.85
N GLU A 51 4.14 7.70 -8.37
CA GLU A 51 3.49 8.31 -7.19
C GLU A 51 1.98 8.46 -7.35
N ALA A 52 1.50 8.60 -8.58
CA ALA A 52 0.06 8.69 -8.83
C ALA A 52 -0.70 7.46 -8.34
N ASP A 53 -0.04 6.31 -8.24
CA ASP A 53 -0.64 5.06 -7.81
C ASP A 53 -0.55 4.80 -6.31
N LEU A 54 0.12 5.68 -5.54
CA LEU A 54 0.28 5.55 -4.09
C LEU A 54 -1.05 5.57 -3.33
N HIS A 55 -2.09 6.18 -3.90
CA HIS A 55 -3.39 6.37 -3.26
C HIS A 55 -4.52 5.67 -3.99
N LYS A 56 -4.20 4.69 -4.84
CA LYS A 56 -5.16 3.93 -5.63
C LYS A 56 -5.19 2.47 -5.23
N TRP A 57 -6.37 1.87 -5.29
CA TRP A 57 -6.56 0.43 -5.10
C TRP A 57 -5.99 -0.09 -3.78
N PHE A 58 -6.36 0.55 -2.67
CA PHE A 58 -5.97 0.11 -1.34
C PHE A 58 -7.08 0.35 -0.32
N SER A 59 -6.90 -0.17 0.88
CA SER A 59 -7.80 0.05 2.00
C SER A 59 -7.09 0.76 3.15
N SER A 60 -7.85 1.46 3.98
CA SER A 60 -7.32 2.08 5.21
C SER A 60 -6.97 1.07 6.29
N ASN A 61 -7.53 -0.14 6.22
CA ASN A 61 -7.33 -1.21 7.19
C ASN A 61 -6.30 -2.22 6.66
N PHE A 62 -5.21 -2.43 7.41
CA PHE A 62 -4.14 -3.35 7.02
C PHE A 62 -4.56 -4.82 6.93
N ASN A 63 -5.69 -5.18 7.52
CA ASN A 63 -6.25 -6.55 7.46
C ASN A 63 -7.11 -6.80 6.23
N VAL A 64 -7.35 -5.75 5.45
CA VAL A 64 -8.20 -5.79 4.26
C VAL A 64 -7.36 -5.41 3.04
N GLU A 65 -7.39 -6.22 2.01
CA GLU A 65 -6.66 -6.00 0.78
C GLU A 65 -7.60 -5.65 -0.36
N VAL A 66 -7.11 -4.84 -1.29
CA VAL A 66 -7.80 -4.50 -2.54
C VAL A 66 -6.94 -4.98 -3.71
N HIS A 67 -7.52 -5.79 -4.58
CA HIS A 67 -6.85 -6.30 -5.78
C HIS A 67 -7.60 -5.89 -7.02
N ALA A 68 -6.96 -5.07 -7.86
CA ALA A 68 -7.56 -4.56 -9.09
C ALA A 68 -7.07 -5.31 -10.31
N TYR A 69 -8.00 -5.75 -11.13
CA TYR A 69 -7.78 -6.39 -12.43
C TYR A 69 -8.30 -5.46 -13.52
N VAL A 70 -7.61 -4.35 -13.69
CA VAL A 70 -8.06 -3.22 -14.52
C VAL A 70 -8.37 -3.64 -15.95
N LYS A 71 -7.53 -4.52 -16.54
CA LYS A 71 -7.76 -5.04 -17.90
C LYS A 71 -9.05 -5.85 -18.01
N ASN A 72 -9.51 -6.43 -16.92
CA ASN A 72 -10.74 -7.23 -16.87
C ASN A 72 -11.94 -6.42 -16.38
N GLY A 73 -11.75 -5.14 -16.05
CA GLY A 73 -12.80 -4.26 -15.56
C GLY A 73 -13.34 -4.63 -14.20
N LYS A 74 -12.54 -5.28 -13.33
CA LYS A 74 -13.01 -5.78 -12.04
C LYS A 74 -11.97 -5.53 -10.94
N TYR A 75 -12.46 -5.47 -9.70
CA TYR A 75 -11.61 -5.51 -8.51
C TYR A 75 -12.30 -6.29 -7.41
N CYS A 76 -11.53 -6.77 -6.46
CA CYS A 76 -12.07 -7.41 -5.26
C CYS A 76 -11.47 -6.81 -3.99
N VAL A 77 -12.22 -6.95 -2.92
CA VAL A 77 -11.81 -6.57 -1.57
C VAL A 77 -11.86 -7.82 -0.71
N VAL A 78 -10.78 -8.09 0.01
CA VAL A 78 -10.60 -9.33 0.76
C VAL A 78 -10.32 -9.03 2.22
N ASN A 79 -11.11 -9.60 3.12
CA ASN A 79 -10.81 -9.63 4.54
C ASN A 79 -9.99 -10.89 4.84
N ASN A 80 -8.72 -10.74 5.19
CA ASN A 80 -7.80 -11.85 5.46
C ASN A 80 -7.87 -12.36 6.90
N THR A 81 -8.87 -11.94 7.68
CA THR A 81 -8.99 -12.31 9.08
C THR A 81 -10.25 -13.11 9.36
N TYR A 82 -10.28 -13.77 10.52
CA TYR A 82 -11.45 -14.49 11.03
C TYR A 82 -12.38 -13.60 11.85
N GLU A 83 -12.23 -12.27 11.75
CA GLU A 83 -13.04 -11.29 12.46
C GLU A 83 -13.69 -10.32 11.48
N PRO A 84 -14.84 -9.72 11.83
CA PRO A 84 -15.42 -8.64 11.04
C PRO A 84 -14.45 -7.47 10.95
N GLN A 85 -14.36 -6.84 9.79
CA GLN A 85 -13.51 -5.68 9.56
C GLN A 85 -14.31 -4.53 8.94
N HIS A 86 -13.96 -3.31 9.31
CA HIS A 86 -14.45 -2.09 8.68
C HIS A 86 -13.29 -1.38 8.00
N THR A 87 -13.51 -0.86 6.81
CA THR A 87 -12.46 -0.17 6.07
C THR A 87 -13.02 0.89 5.14
N THR A 88 -12.18 1.86 4.78
CA THR A 88 -12.39 2.73 3.63
C THR A 88 -11.62 2.12 2.46
N VAL A 89 -12.29 1.90 1.35
CA VAL A 89 -11.71 1.41 0.10
C VAL A 89 -11.45 2.59 -0.83
N TYR A 90 -10.22 2.72 -1.33
CA TYR A 90 -9.81 3.76 -2.27
C TYR A 90 -9.68 3.15 -3.66
N LYS A 91 -10.42 3.70 -4.61
CA LYS A 91 -10.48 3.22 -6.00
C LYS A 91 -9.44 3.88 -6.89
N GLY A 92 -9.29 3.35 -8.10
CA GLY A 92 -8.33 3.85 -9.08
C GLY A 92 -8.65 5.23 -9.64
N ASP A 93 -9.89 5.70 -9.52
CA ASP A 93 -10.32 7.05 -9.94
C ASP A 93 -10.17 8.10 -8.83
N GLY A 94 -9.64 7.72 -7.67
CA GLY A 94 -9.49 8.60 -6.51
C GLY A 94 -10.71 8.66 -5.60
N SER A 95 -11.84 8.07 -5.99
CA SER A 95 -13.02 7.98 -5.12
C SER A 95 -12.83 6.91 -4.04
N SER A 96 -13.64 7.01 -2.98
CA SER A 96 -13.59 6.05 -1.88
C SER A 96 -14.99 5.73 -1.37
N PHE A 97 -15.10 4.61 -0.68
CA PHE A 97 -16.34 4.21 -0.01
C PHE A 97 -16.04 3.40 1.24
N GLU A 98 -16.98 3.46 2.19
CA GLU A 98 -16.90 2.68 3.43
C GLU A 98 -17.45 1.27 3.21
N LEU A 99 -16.82 0.28 3.82
CA LEU A 99 -17.19 -1.12 3.66
C LEU A 99 -17.03 -1.89 4.96
N ASP A 100 -18.09 -2.64 5.31
CA ASP A 100 -18.05 -3.65 6.37
C ASP A 100 -17.93 -5.02 5.74
N MET A 101 -17.02 -5.83 6.27
CA MET A 101 -16.76 -7.17 5.77
C MET A 101 -16.89 -8.21 6.88
N ALA A 102 -17.54 -9.30 6.57
CA ALA A 102 -17.59 -10.48 7.42
C ALA A 102 -16.22 -11.19 7.43
N PRO A 103 -15.96 -12.09 8.43
CA PRO A 103 -14.73 -12.87 8.46
C PRO A 103 -14.47 -13.61 7.16
N ASN A 104 -13.26 -13.53 6.64
CA ASN A 104 -12.79 -14.17 5.40
C ASN A 104 -13.64 -13.85 4.15
N GLU A 105 -14.37 -12.76 4.16
CA GLU A 105 -15.21 -12.37 3.03
C GLU A 105 -14.40 -11.84 1.87
N ILE A 106 -14.82 -12.18 0.65
CA ILE A 106 -14.32 -11.60 -0.60
C ILE A 106 -15.50 -10.98 -1.32
N LYS A 107 -15.40 -9.69 -1.63
CA LYS A 107 -16.42 -8.97 -2.41
C LYS A 107 -15.85 -8.54 -3.76
N TRP A 108 -16.59 -8.82 -4.82
CA TRP A 108 -16.23 -8.45 -6.18
C TRP A 108 -17.05 -7.25 -6.66
N TYR A 109 -16.38 -6.37 -7.40
CA TYR A 109 -16.97 -5.15 -7.96
C TYR A 109 -16.55 -4.95 -9.40
N GLU A 110 -17.38 -4.24 -10.15
CA GLU A 110 -17.01 -3.73 -11.47
C GLU A 110 -16.28 -2.38 -11.34
N ILE A 111 -15.33 -2.13 -12.26
CA ILE A 111 -14.63 -0.84 -12.33
C ILE A 111 -15.48 0.16 -13.08
#